data_95c590a6b8ec302ffef1f985dfab76e7
#
_entry.id   95c590a6b8ec302ffef1f985dfab76e7
#
_cell.length_a   1.000
_cell.length_b   1.000
_cell.length_c   1.000
_cell.angle_alpha   90.00
_cell.angle_beta   90.00
_cell.angle_gamma   90.00
#
_symmetry.space_group_name_H-M   'P 1'
#
loop_
_entity.id
_entity.type
_entity.pdbx_description
1 polymer ?
#
loop_
_entity_poly.entity_id
_entity_poly.type
_entity_poly.pdbx_seq_one_letter_code
_entity_poly.pdbx_strand_id
1 'polypeptide(L)'
;DSTYHKSLGLVGTPASLISLNEGILEQLEYEGIQCHRAPLSEMMLFLWKEAAENEKVAELLKKWEKQLAIVHDRLGERSSFSPDLGALQKSADKYLSDYSGANGRYRYAKALEMSETNRGIMMMAPRYENTAMILNMRGLHDHCQAPVYDLSLDGDFDEAGWEKLRSFLYYCEV
;
A
#
# COMPACT_ATOMS: atom_id res chain seq x y z
N ASP A 1 25.88 -1.77 -8.64
CA ASP A 1 26.01 -2.50 -7.37
C ASP A 1 24.76 -2.24 -6.55
N SER A 2 23.81 -3.19 -6.62
CA SER A 2 22.54 -3.09 -5.93
C SER A 2 22.73 -3.43 -4.46
N THR A 3 22.82 -2.41 -3.62
CA THR A 3 22.96 -2.55 -2.17
C THR A 3 21.63 -2.77 -1.43
N TYR A 4 20.51 -2.89 -2.14
CA TYR A 4 19.18 -3.02 -1.52
C TYR A 4 18.52 -4.33 -1.87
N HIS A 5 18.88 -5.37 -1.09
CA HIS A 5 18.17 -6.66 -1.16
C HIS A 5 16.97 -6.75 -0.21
N LYS A 6 16.68 -5.68 0.56
CA LYS A 6 15.70 -5.67 1.64
C LYS A 6 14.69 -4.55 1.41
N SER A 7 13.53 -4.88 0.83
CA SER A 7 12.49 -3.89 0.58
C SER A 7 11.12 -4.36 1.03
N LEU A 8 10.34 -3.46 1.63
CA LEU A 8 8.96 -3.67 2.03
C LEU A 8 8.04 -2.68 1.33
N GLY A 9 6.95 -3.18 0.79
CA GLY A 9 5.83 -2.38 0.33
C GLY A 9 4.88 -2.07 1.48
N LEU A 10 4.58 -0.79 1.70
CA LEU A 10 3.68 -0.33 2.76
C LEU A 10 2.39 0.19 2.14
N VAL A 11 1.28 -0.48 2.44
CA VAL A 11 -0.06 -0.13 1.96
C VAL A 11 -0.98 0.06 3.16
N GLY A 12 -1.64 1.22 3.26
CA GLY A 12 -2.52 1.50 4.40
C GLY A 12 -3.53 2.59 4.11
N THR A 13 -4.35 2.91 5.11
CA THR A 13 -5.16 4.11 5.08
C THR A 13 -4.30 5.35 5.34
N PRO A 14 -4.79 6.54 4.93
CA PRO A 14 -4.10 7.80 5.26
C PRO A 14 -3.80 7.95 6.75
N ALA A 15 -4.76 7.61 7.60
CA ALA A 15 -4.59 7.70 9.04
C ALA A 15 -3.50 6.74 9.56
N SER A 16 -3.46 5.51 9.06
CA SER A 16 -2.41 4.53 9.41
C SER A 16 -1.04 4.97 8.92
N LEU A 17 -0.95 5.55 7.72
CA LEU A 17 0.30 6.07 7.17
C LEU A 17 0.82 7.28 7.95
N ILE A 18 -0.06 8.07 8.55
CA ILE A 18 0.28 9.23 9.37
C ILE A 18 0.62 8.81 10.81
N SER A 19 -0.15 7.90 11.39
CA SER A 19 0.05 7.44 12.78
C SER A 19 1.21 6.47 12.95
N LEU A 20 1.76 5.94 11.87
CA LEU A 20 2.99 5.14 11.88
C LEU A 20 4.27 5.93 12.15
N ASN A 21 4.16 7.20 12.42
CA ASN A 21 5.30 7.99 12.92
C ASN A 21 5.80 7.57 14.30
N GLU A 22 5.32 6.47 14.87
CA GLU A 22 5.72 5.97 16.18
C GLU A 22 6.95 5.04 16.11
N GLY A 23 7.91 5.37 15.29
CA GLY A 23 9.21 4.72 15.30
C GLY A 23 9.32 3.43 14.49
N ILE A 24 8.22 2.83 14.03
CA ILE A 24 8.28 1.57 13.24
C ILE A 24 9.04 1.78 11.93
N LEU A 25 8.73 2.84 11.20
CA LEU A 25 9.40 3.14 9.94
C LEU A 25 10.86 3.52 10.15
N GLU A 26 11.12 4.33 11.17
CA GLU A 26 12.49 4.72 11.53
C GLU A 26 13.33 3.51 11.93
N GLN A 27 12.73 2.58 12.68
CA GLN A 27 13.39 1.34 13.09
C GLN A 27 13.67 0.44 11.87
N LEU A 28 12.72 0.27 10.95
CA LEU A 28 12.92 -0.52 9.74
C LEU A 28 14.01 0.09 8.85
N GLU A 29 14.00 1.40 8.66
CA GLU A 29 15.03 2.11 7.90
C GLU A 29 16.40 2.01 8.61
N TYR A 30 16.44 2.07 9.94
CA TYR A 30 17.66 1.87 10.73
C TYR A 30 18.25 0.45 10.57
N GLU A 31 17.39 -0.55 10.45
CA GLU A 31 17.79 -1.94 10.15
C GLU A 31 18.18 -2.17 8.68
N GLY A 32 18.18 -1.11 7.87
CA GLY A 32 18.59 -1.15 6.47
C GLY A 32 17.50 -1.68 5.53
N ILE A 33 16.23 -1.62 5.96
CA ILE A 33 15.10 -2.04 5.15
C ILE A 33 14.53 -0.83 4.41
N GLN A 34 14.50 -0.89 3.09
CA GLN A 34 13.91 0.14 2.27
C GLN A 34 12.38 0.05 2.28
N CYS A 35 11.71 1.09 2.77
CA CYS A 35 10.27 1.16 2.85
C CYS A 35 9.68 1.93 1.65
N HIS A 36 9.05 1.21 0.73
CA HIS A 36 8.30 1.79 -0.37
C HIS A 36 6.87 2.06 0.05
N ARG A 37 6.42 3.30 -0.01
CA ARG A 37 5.09 3.69 0.50
C ARG A 37 4.10 3.91 -0.63
N ALA A 38 2.92 3.32 -0.51
CA ALA A 38 1.79 3.66 -1.35
C ALA A 38 1.37 5.12 -1.11
N PRO A 39 1.39 6.00 -2.14
CA PRO A 39 1.15 7.42 -1.91
C PRO A 39 -0.32 7.72 -1.62
N LEU A 40 -0.56 8.57 -0.61
CA LEU A 40 -1.91 9.06 -0.31
C LEU A 40 -2.55 9.77 -1.51
N SER A 41 -1.77 10.56 -2.25
CA SER A 41 -2.23 11.27 -3.45
C SER A 41 -2.74 10.33 -4.54
N GLU A 42 -2.09 9.20 -4.73
CA GLU A 42 -2.53 8.14 -5.66
C GLU A 42 -3.86 7.52 -5.20
N MET A 43 -3.96 7.19 -3.93
CA MET A 43 -5.20 6.67 -3.36
C MET A 43 -6.36 7.64 -3.55
N MET A 44 -6.15 8.92 -3.26
CA MET A 44 -7.20 9.95 -3.46
C MET A 44 -7.61 10.07 -4.92
N LEU A 45 -6.67 10.02 -5.85
CA LEU A 45 -6.98 10.01 -7.28
C LEU A 45 -7.78 8.77 -7.68
N PHE A 46 -7.40 7.60 -7.17
CA PHE A 46 -8.13 6.36 -7.45
C PHE A 46 -9.58 6.46 -6.97
N LEU A 47 -9.80 6.91 -5.71
CA LEU A 47 -11.13 7.13 -5.15
C LEU A 47 -11.96 8.10 -6.00
N TRP A 48 -11.37 9.21 -6.43
CA TRP A 48 -12.07 10.19 -7.26
C TRP A 48 -12.37 9.67 -8.67
N LYS A 49 -11.48 8.87 -9.26
CA LYS A 49 -11.74 8.22 -10.56
C LYS A 49 -12.88 7.21 -10.48
N GLU A 50 -12.97 6.44 -9.39
CA GLU A 50 -14.09 5.52 -9.15
C GLU A 50 -15.43 6.25 -8.96
N ALA A 51 -15.41 7.44 -8.35
CA ALA A 51 -16.59 8.27 -8.11
C ALA A 51 -16.94 9.23 -9.27
N ALA A 52 -16.13 9.31 -10.32
CA ALA A 52 -16.31 10.28 -11.40
C ALA A 52 -17.41 9.85 -12.37
N GLU A 53 -18.58 10.43 -12.24
CA GLU A 53 -19.72 10.25 -13.17
C GLU A 53 -19.67 11.19 -14.39
N ASN A 54 -18.77 12.20 -14.38
CA ASN A 54 -18.73 13.27 -15.37
C ASN A 54 -17.40 13.25 -16.15
N GLU A 55 -17.49 13.26 -17.48
CA GLU A 55 -16.35 13.24 -18.38
C GLU A 55 -15.35 14.38 -18.15
N LYS A 56 -15.85 15.60 -17.85
CA LYS A 56 -14.97 16.75 -17.53
C LYS A 56 -14.14 16.53 -16.25
N VAL A 57 -14.73 15.88 -15.26
CA VAL A 57 -14.02 15.51 -14.04
C VAL A 57 -12.98 14.44 -14.34
N ALA A 58 -13.33 13.45 -15.14
CA ALA A 58 -12.39 12.40 -15.54
C ALA A 58 -11.18 12.98 -16.31
N GLU A 59 -11.39 13.95 -17.19
CA GLU A 59 -10.29 14.64 -17.89
C GLU A 59 -9.40 15.45 -16.94
N LEU A 60 -9.99 16.13 -15.95
CA LEU A 60 -9.23 16.86 -14.93
C LEU A 60 -8.37 15.91 -14.10
N LEU A 61 -8.93 14.78 -13.70
CA LEU A 61 -8.21 13.76 -12.94
C LEU A 61 -7.03 13.18 -13.74
N LYS A 62 -7.17 12.95 -15.04
CA LYS A 62 -6.06 12.54 -15.92
C LYS A 62 -4.92 13.57 -15.96
N LYS A 63 -5.25 14.87 -15.91
CA LYS A 63 -4.22 15.92 -15.84
C LYS A 63 -3.49 15.88 -14.49
N TRP A 64 -4.22 15.70 -13.41
CA TRP A 64 -3.63 15.59 -12.08
C TRP A 64 -2.76 14.35 -11.93
N GLU A 65 -3.20 13.23 -12.45
CA GLU A 65 -2.42 11.98 -12.49
C GLU A 65 -1.03 12.22 -13.12
N LYS A 66 -0.99 12.87 -14.29
CA LYS A 66 0.28 13.20 -14.97
C LYS A 66 1.17 14.13 -14.14
N GLN A 67 0.57 15.14 -13.49
CA GLN A 67 1.35 16.06 -12.67
C GLN A 67 1.91 15.39 -11.42
N LEU A 68 1.11 14.55 -10.76
CA LEU A 68 1.55 13.79 -9.60
C LEU A 68 2.62 12.76 -9.96
N ALA A 69 2.52 12.10 -11.10
CA ALA A 69 3.56 11.20 -11.59
C ALA A 69 4.92 11.91 -11.70
N ILE A 70 4.95 13.14 -12.22
CA ILE A 70 6.19 13.94 -12.30
C ILE A 70 6.73 14.28 -10.91
N VAL A 71 5.85 14.60 -9.96
CA VAL A 71 6.25 14.92 -8.57
C VAL A 71 6.84 13.67 -7.91
N HIS A 72 6.16 12.54 -8.03
CA HIS A 72 6.59 11.28 -7.41
C HIS A 72 7.87 10.71 -8.04
N ASP A 73 8.07 10.89 -9.35
CA ASP A 73 9.33 10.56 -10.02
C ASP A 73 10.52 11.30 -9.38
N ARG A 74 10.32 12.57 -8.99
CA ARG A 74 11.34 13.36 -8.29
C ARG A 74 11.57 12.94 -6.83
N LEU A 75 10.60 12.28 -6.20
CA LEU A 75 10.75 11.73 -4.85
C LEU A 75 11.55 10.42 -4.84
N GLY A 76 11.75 9.84 -6.02
CA GLY A 76 12.55 8.64 -6.22
C GLY A 76 11.96 7.39 -5.54
N GLU A 77 12.83 6.48 -5.17
CA GLU A 77 12.49 5.12 -4.72
C GLU A 77 11.63 5.04 -3.45
N ARG A 78 11.50 6.12 -2.69
CA ARG A 78 10.65 6.15 -1.49
C ARG A 78 9.15 6.22 -1.79
N SER A 79 8.77 6.52 -3.03
CA SER A 79 7.39 6.66 -3.46
C SER A 79 7.05 5.64 -4.54
N SER A 80 6.09 4.78 -4.25
CA SER A 80 5.58 3.74 -5.15
C SER A 80 4.36 4.22 -5.93
N PHE A 81 4.46 5.36 -6.58
CA PHE A 81 3.36 5.89 -7.39
C PHE A 81 3.21 5.10 -8.69
N SER A 82 2.00 4.56 -8.94
CA SER A 82 1.71 3.88 -10.19
C SER A 82 1.53 4.89 -11.34
N PRO A 83 2.22 4.72 -12.46
CA PRO A 83 2.04 5.59 -13.62
C PRO A 83 0.71 5.37 -14.34
N ASP A 84 -0.02 4.30 -14.02
CA ASP A 84 -1.30 3.93 -14.66
C ASP A 84 -2.34 3.48 -13.63
N LEU A 85 -3.13 4.43 -13.14
CA LEU A 85 -4.25 4.14 -12.24
C LEU A 85 -5.34 3.27 -12.91
N GLY A 86 -5.44 3.29 -14.22
CA GLY A 86 -6.36 2.41 -14.96
C GLY A 86 -5.95 0.94 -14.86
N ALA A 87 -4.66 0.66 -14.80
CA ALA A 87 -4.16 -0.68 -14.55
C ALA A 87 -4.50 -1.15 -13.12
N LEU A 88 -4.37 -0.28 -12.12
CA LEU A 88 -4.79 -0.57 -10.75
C LEU A 88 -6.30 -0.87 -10.66
N GLN A 89 -7.14 -0.07 -11.34
CA GLN A 89 -8.58 -0.30 -11.36
C GLN A 89 -8.91 -1.67 -11.98
N LYS A 90 -8.33 -2.00 -13.14
CA LYS A 90 -8.51 -3.31 -13.79
C LYS A 90 -8.02 -4.47 -12.90
N SER A 91 -6.94 -4.28 -12.17
CA SER A 91 -6.43 -5.27 -11.23
C SER A 91 -7.42 -5.48 -10.08
N ALA A 92 -8.00 -4.41 -9.54
CA ALA A 92 -9.04 -4.50 -8.52
C ALA A 92 -10.29 -5.24 -9.06
N ASP A 93 -10.78 -4.87 -10.24
CA ASP A 93 -11.97 -5.46 -10.90
C ASP A 93 -11.84 -6.97 -11.10
N LYS A 94 -10.63 -7.45 -11.30
CA LYS A 94 -10.38 -8.88 -11.50
C LYS A 94 -10.67 -9.72 -10.26
N TYR A 95 -10.48 -9.16 -9.06
CA TYR A 95 -10.54 -9.91 -7.82
C TYR A 95 -11.62 -9.43 -6.85
N LEU A 96 -12.04 -8.19 -6.95
CA LEU A 96 -12.97 -7.57 -6.02
C LEU A 96 -14.20 -7.00 -6.73
N SER A 97 -15.36 -7.17 -6.09
CA SER A 97 -16.58 -6.50 -6.52
C SER A 97 -16.62 -5.04 -6.05
N ASP A 98 -17.54 -4.26 -6.62
CA ASP A 98 -17.78 -2.86 -6.24
C ASP A 98 -18.21 -2.71 -4.77
N TYR A 99 -18.80 -3.75 -4.17
CA TYR A 99 -19.15 -3.78 -2.74
C TYR A 99 -17.95 -3.70 -1.79
N SER A 100 -16.72 -3.96 -2.30
CA SER A 100 -15.51 -3.83 -1.48
C SER A 100 -15.13 -2.38 -1.18
N GLY A 101 -15.82 -1.42 -1.81
CA GLY A 101 -15.55 0.01 -1.69
C GLY A 101 -14.21 0.43 -2.30
N ALA A 102 -14.15 1.65 -2.79
CA ALA A 102 -13.00 2.16 -3.54
C ALA A 102 -11.68 2.12 -2.74
N ASN A 103 -11.72 2.38 -1.42
CA ASN A 103 -10.53 2.28 -0.57
C ASN A 103 -10.00 0.84 -0.48
N GLY A 104 -10.86 -0.15 -0.26
CA GLY A 104 -10.48 -1.56 -0.23
C GLY A 104 -9.92 -2.03 -1.57
N ARG A 105 -10.55 -1.63 -2.66
CA ARG A 105 -10.15 -1.94 -4.04
C ARG A 105 -8.76 -1.37 -4.37
N TYR A 106 -8.52 -0.10 -4.03
CA TYR A 106 -7.22 0.53 -4.19
C TYR A 106 -6.13 -0.23 -3.43
N ARG A 107 -6.34 -0.47 -2.14
CA ARG A 107 -5.35 -1.12 -1.27
C ARG A 107 -5.01 -2.53 -1.75
N TYR A 108 -6.01 -3.27 -2.19
CA TYR A 108 -5.81 -4.60 -2.76
C TYR A 108 -4.96 -4.57 -4.03
N ALA A 109 -5.36 -3.76 -5.01
CA ALA A 109 -4.65 -3.63 -6.27
C ALA A 109 -3.21 -3.12 -6.07
N LYS A 110 -3.03 -2.16 -5.15
CA LYS A 110 -1.71 -1.60 -4.83
C LYS A 110 -0.80 -2.62 -4.14
N ALA A 111 -1.34 -3.45 -3.27
CA ALA A 111 -0.58 -4.53 -2.65
C ALA A 111 -0.12 -5.56 -3.69
N LEU A 112 -0.98 -5.92 -4.64
CA LEU A 112 -0.60 -6.79 -5.75
C LEU A 112 0.54 -6.19 -6.59
N GLU A 113 0.39 -4.94 -7.03
CA GLU A 113 1.43 -4.24 -7.81
C GLU A 113 2.75 -4.18 -7.05
N MET A 114 2.73 -3.77 -5.80
CA MET A 114 3.94 -3.65 -4.98
C MET A 114 4.58 -5.01 -4.66
N SER A 115 3.81 -6.08 -4.64
CA SER A 115 4.33 -7.44 -4.38
C SER A 115 5.23 -7.96 -5.51
N GLU A 116 5.18 -7.34 -6.69
CA GLU A 116 6.05 -7.70 -7.82
C GLU A 116 7.50 -7.23 -7.64
N THR A 117 7.71 -6.17 -6.84
CA THR A 117 9.01 -5.52 -6.70
C THR A 117 9.55 -5.50 -5.27
N ASN A 118 8.74 -5.84 -4.28
CA ASN A 118 9.14 -5.89 -2.88
C ASN A 118 9.23 -7.31 -2.35
N ARG A 119 10.07 -7.52 -1.35
CA ARG A 119 10.24 -8.82 -0.67
C ARG A 119 9.09 -9.17 0.26
N GLY A 120 8.36 -8.18 0.73
CA GLY A 120 7.18 -8.35 1.57
C GLY A 120 6.24 -7.16 1.46
N ILE A 121 4.98 -7.37 1.77
CA ILE A 121 3.95 -6.33 1.81
C ILE A 121 3.41 -6.20 3.22
N MET A 122 3.43 -5.00 3.75
CA MET A 122 2.82 -4.69 5.03
C MET A 122 1.52 -3.92 4.80
N MET A 123 0.41 -4.58 5.09
CA MET A 123 -0.92 -3.97 5.07
C MET A 123 -1.22 -3.37 6.43
N MET A 124 -1.50 -2.07 6.45
CA MET A 124 -1.61 -1.32 7.68
C MET A 124 -3.00 -0.72 7.84
N ALA A 125 -3.65 -1.02 8.95
CA ALA A 125 -4.98 -0.50 9.25
C ALA A 125 -5.20 -0.35 10.77
N PRO A 126 -6.02 0.63 11.20
CA PRO A 126 -6.54 0.61 12.55
C PRO A 126 -7.45 -0.61 12.76
N ARG A 127 -7.43 -1.18 13.95
CA ARG A 127 -8.12 -2.42 14.29
C ARG A 127 -9.64 -2.42 14.00
N TYR A 128 -10.28 -1.27 14.05
CA TYR A 128 -11.73 -1.12 13.86
C TYR A 128 -12.15 -0.70 12.42
N GLU A 129 -11.21 -0.54 11.49
CA GLU A 129 -11.53 -0.13 10.12
C GLU A 129 -12.03 -1.29 9.22
N ASN A 130 -12.48 -2.47 9.72
CA ASN A 130 -11.93 -3.64 9.18
C ASN A 130 -12.76 -4.83 8.75
N THR A 131 -14.06 -4.76 8.58
CA THR A 131 -14.79 -5.93 8.08
C THR A 131 -14.45 -6.22 6.61
N ALA A 132 -14.27 -5.21 5.80
CA ALA A 132 -13.91 -5.37 4.38
C ALA A 132 -12.45 -5.80 4.17
N MET A 133 -11.54 -5.33 5.04
CA MET A 133 -10.12 -5.69 4.96
C MET A 133 -9.87 -7.16 5.28
N ILE A 134 -10.47 -7.67 6.35
CA ILE A 134 -10.27 -9.07 6.79
C ILE A 134 -10.69 -10.05 5.69
N LEU A 135 -11.79 -9.78 5.01
CA LEU A 135 -12.25 -10.61 3.90
C LEU A 135 -11.30 -10.59 2.70
N ASN A 136 -10.65 -9.46 2.47
CA ASN A 136 -9.74 -9.29 1.34
C ASN A 136 -8.33 -9.80 1.65
N MET A 137 -7.90 -9.87 2.91
CA MET A 137 -6.56 -10.34 3.30
C MET A 137 -6.28 -11.76 2.84
N ARG A 138 -7.25 -12.67 2.94
CA ARG A 138 -7.07 -14.04 2.45
C ARG A 138 -6.76 -14.06 0.95
N GLY A 139 -7.51 -13.30 0.16
CA GLY A 139 -7.25 -13.19 -1.28
C GLY A 139 -5.90 -12.56 -1.58
N LEU A 140 -5.43 -11.61 -0.76
CA LEU A 140 -4.08 -11.04 -0.91
C LEU A 140 -2.99 -12.10 -0.69
N HIS A 141 -3.10 -12.93 0.35
CA HIS A 141 -2.15 -14.03 0.57
C HIS A 141 -2.10 -15.01 -0.60
N ASP A 142 -3.22 -15.23 -1.25
CA ASP A 142 -3.30 -16.17 -2.39
C ASP A 142 -2.78 -15.56 -3.71
N HIS A 143 -2.83 -14.23 -3.85
CA HIS A 143 -2.56 -13.56 -5.13
C HIS A 143 -1.30 -12.70 -5.16
N CYS A 144 -0.78 -12.24 -4.00
CA CYS A 144 0.49 -11.52 -3.94
C CYS A 144 1.67 -12.44 -4.24
N GLN A 145 2.66 -11.93 -4.95
CA GLN A 145 3.91 -12.65 -5.21
C GLN A 145 4.85 -12.65 -3.99
N ALA A 146 4.72 -11.65 -3.15
CA ALA A 146 5.47 -11.52 -1.89
C ALA A 146 4.58 -11.84 -0.68
N PRO A 147 5.15 -12.30 0.44
CA PRO A 147 4.42 -12.47 1.69
C PRO A 147 3.73 -11.20 2.14
N VAL A 148 2.54 -11.35 2.72
CA VAL A 148 1.73 -10.22 3.21
C VAL A 148 1.61 -10.30 4.73
N TYR A 149 1.87 -9.19 5.41
CA TYR A 149 1.72 -9.03 6.84
C TYR A 149 0.60 -8.02 7.14
N ASP A 150 -0.37 -8.44 7.95
CA ASP A 150 -1.41 -7.53 8.45
C ASP A 150 -0.94 -6.87 9.75
N LEU A 151 -0.62 -5.59 9.66
CA LEU A 151 -0.29 -4.75 10.80
C LEU A 151 -1.54 -4.00 11.26
N SER A 152 -2.22 -4.58 12.23
CA SER A 152 -3.35 -3.94 12.90
C SER A 152 -2.84 -3.08 14.05
N LEU A 153 -3.01 -1.77 13.94
CA LEU A 153 -2.61 -0.80 14.95
C LEU A 153 -3.79 -0.45 15.87
N ASP A 154 -3.62 -0.65 17.16
CA ASP A 154 -4.62 -0.37 18.20
C ASP A 154 -3.98 0.32 19.40
N GLY A 155 -3.28 1.42 19.18
CA GLY A 155 -2.47 2.11 20.17
C GLY A 155 -0.99 1.79 20.02
N ASP A 156 -0.27 1.69 21.13
CA ASP A 156 1.17 1.48 21.13
C ASP A 156 1.56 0.14 20.51
N PHE A 157 2.60 0.17 19.71
CA PHE A 157 3.21 -1.03 19.13
C PHE A 157 4.10 -1.68 20.20
N ASP A 158 3.58 -2.71 20.84
CA ASP A 158 4.21 -3.40 21.95
C ASP A 158 5.32 -4.38 21.51
N GLU A 159 6.01 -4.96 22.48
CA GLU A 159 7.10 -5.92 22.22
C GLU A 159 6.60 -7.16 21.44
N ALA A 160 5.38 -7.62 21.70
CA ALA A 160 4.79 -8.76 20.98
C ALA A 160 4.52 -8.39 19.49
N GLY A 161 4.14 -7.16 19.23
CA GLY A 161 4.04 -6.61 17.88
C GLY A 161 5.39 -6.61 17.15
N TRP A 162 6.45 -6.17 17.86
CA TRP A 162 7.81 -6.19 17.32
C TRP A 162 8.31 -7.61 17.05
N GLU A 163 8.06 -8.58 17.91
CA GLU A 163 8.45 -9.97 17.67
C GLU A 163 7.76 -10.57 16.44
N LYS A 164 6.47 -10.29 16.26
CA LYS A 164 5.73 -10.73 15.07
C LYS A 164 6.29 -10.08 13.81
N LEU A 165 6.56 -8.78 13.85
CA LEU A 165 7.15 -8.06 12.73
C LEU A 165 8.54 -8.63 12.37
N ARG A 166 9.42 -8.85 13.35
CA ARG A 166 10.73 -9.48 13.13
C ARG A 166 10.61 -10.88 12.52
N SER A 167 9.64 -11.67 12.98
CA SER A 167 9.37 -13.00 12.42
C SER A 167 8.95 -12.90 10.95
N PHE A 168 8.11 -11.93 10.61
CA PHE A 168 7.72 -11.67 9.22
C PHE A 168 8.92 -11.21 8.37
N LEU A 169 9.74 -10.28 8.88
CA LEU A 169 10.95 -9.81 8.20
C LEU A 169 11.91 -10.97 7.93
N TYR A 170 12.13 -11.82 8.92
CA TYR A 170 12.93 -13.02 8.76
C TYR A 170 12.37 -13.95 7.66
N TYR A 171 11.05 -14.13 7.62
CA TYR A 171 10.39 -14.93 6.59
C TYR A 171 10.55 -14.33 5.18
N CYS A 172 10.54 -13.00 5.06
CA CYS A 172 10.78 -12.30 3.79
C CYS A 172 12.26 -12.25 3.38
N GLU A 173 13.18 -12.77 4.21
CA GLU A 173 14.63 -12.65 4.01
C GLU A 173 15.11 -11.17 3.93
N VAL A 174 14.51 -10.30 4.72
CA VAL A 174 14.83 -8.87 4.83
C VAL A 174 15.48 -8.52 6.15
#